data_0bec70ed56f486d88d1f950ddd126631
#
_entry.id   0bec70ed56f486d88d1f950ddd126631
#
_cell.length_a   1.000
_cell.length_b   1.000
_cell.length_c   1.000
_cell.angle_alpha   90.00
_cell.angle_beta   90.00
_cell.angle_gamma   90.00
#
_symmetry.space_group_name_H-M   'P 1'
#
loop_
_entity.id
_entity.type
_entity.pdbx_description
1 polymer ?
#
loop_
_entity_poly.entity_id
_entity_poly.type
_entity_poly.pdbx_seq_one_letter_code
_entity_poly.pdbx_strand_id
1 'polypeptide(L)'
;MGSPVLAVEGLSKGYISGRQRVSVLADLSLSVCSGESLAVVGRSGSGKSTLLNLLCGLQTLDDGRIAVAGESFAATGAGAEVRWAELRRRTIGVVFQDVNLMPALSLLDNVRLRSHLAGHDTGGEREWLERLGVGAEADRYPDQVSGGQAQRAAVAMVFAMAPALILADEPTGSLDRHTADEVADCLFTVQQQTGCALVLATHDRELASRCDHLLDLSTTV
;
A
#
# COMPACT_ATOMS: atom_id res chain seq x y z
N MET A 1 7.88 21.68 9.87
CA MET A 1 7.06 20.52 9.53
C MET A 1 7.04 20.43 8.02
N GLY A 2 7.44 19.29 7.42
CA GLY A 2 7.40 19.11 5.96
C GLY A 2 5.96 19.05 5.46
N SER A 3 5.73 19.32 4.17
CA SER A 3 4.42 19.10 3.55
C SER A 3 4.09 17.61 3.57
N PRO A 4 2.83 17.21 3.86
CA PRO A 4 2.46 15.81 3.91
C PRO A 4 2.61 15.15 2.52
N VAL A 5 3.04 13.89 2.50
CA VAL A 5 3.06 13.04 1.29
C VAL A 5 1.64 12.64 0.91
N LEU A 6 0.80 12.39 1.92
CA LEU A 6 -0.62 12.10 1.77
C LEU A 6 -1.44 13.07 2.62
N ALA A 7 -2.43 13.72 2.02
CA ALA A 7 -3.43 14.51 2.74
C ALA A 7 -4.83 14.18 2.20
N VAL A 8 -5.78 14.01 3.11
CA VAL A 8 -7.18 13.70 2.83
C VAL A 8 -8.04 14.68 3.61
N GLU A 9 -9.01 15.30 2.93
CA GLU A 9 -9.91 16.30 3.50
C GLU A 9 -11.35 15.95 3.15
N GLY A 10 -12.20 15.76 4.18
CA GLY A 10 -13.64 15.56 4.05
C GLY A 10 -14.05 14.37 3.18
N LEU A 11 -13.21 13.32 3.09
CA LEU A 11 -13.41 12.18 2.19
C LEU A 11 -14.67 11.42 2.55
N SER A 12 -15.56 11.26 1.58
CA SER A 12 -16.78 10.48 1.72
C SER A 12 -16.94 9.47 0.59
N LYS A 13 -17.41 8.26 0.93
CA LYS A 13 -17.71 7.19 0.00
C LYS A 13 -18.89 6.36 0.45
N GLY A 14 -19.84 6.11 -0.46
CA GLY A 14 -20.97 5.22 -0.25
C GLY A 14 -21.22 4.33 -1.46
N TYR A 15 -21.93 3.24 -1.22
CA TYR A 15 -22.34 2.29 -2.25
C TYR A 15 -23.86 2.11 -2.25
N ILE A 16 -24.42 1.81 -3.41
CA ILE A 16 -25.83 1.47 -3.53
C ILE A 16 -25.97 -0.03 -3.25
N SER A 17 -26.69 -0.39 -2.20
CA SER A 17 -27.04 -1.77 -1.87
C SER A 17 -28.57 -1.92 -1.97
N GLY A 18 -29.04 -2.55 -3.04
CA GLY A 18 -30.46 -2.62 -3.35
C GLY A 18 -31.06 -1.23 -3.63
N ARG A 19 -31.94 -0.76 -2.72
CA ARG A 19 -32.58 0.59 -2.80
C ARG A 19 -32.00 1.60 -1.82
N GLN A 20 -31.01 1.22 -1.03
CA GLN A 20 -30.42 2.09 0.00
C GLN A 20 -28.98 2.45 -0.36
N ARG A 21 -28.59 3.68 -0.06
CA ARG A 21 -27.18 4.10 -0.07
C ARG A 21 -26.60 3.79 1.30
N VAL A 22 -25.55 2.96 1.32
CA VAL A 22 -24.77 2.65 2.51
C VAL A 22 -23.52 3.52 2.49
N SER A 23 -23.38 4.42 3.47
CA SER A 23 -22.13 5.17 3.68
C SER A 23 -21.08 4.23 4.25
N VAL A 24 -19.90 4.23 3.65
CA VAL A 24 -18.75 3.44 4.11
C VAL A 24 -17.67 4.32 4.72
N LEU A 25 -17.49 5.51 4.17
CA LEU A 25 -16.64 6.56 4.73
C LEU A 25 -17.41 7.87 4.74
N ALA A 26 -17.34 8.62 5.84
CA ALA A 26 -18.04 9.89 6.00
C ALA A 26 -17.10 10.94 6.60
N ASP A 27 -16.88 12.02 5.86
CA ASP A 27 -16.13 13.21 6.29
C ASP A 27 -14.74 12.90 6.90
N LEU A 28 -14.03 11.91 6.31
CA LEU A 28 -12.74 11.47 6.81
C LEU A 28 -11.64 12.44 6.41
N SER A 29 -10.83 12.86 7.40
CA SER A 29 -9.65 13.69 7.18
C SER A 29 -8.44 13.07 7.88
N LEU A 30 -7.31 13.02 7.16
CA LEU A 30 -6.03 12.51 7.69
C LEU A 30 -4.85 13.09 6.91
N SER A 31 -3.67 13.01 7.48
CA SER A 31 -2.42 13.32 6.78
C SER A 31 -1.29 12.39 7.23
N VAL A 32 -0.35 12.11 6.33
CA VAL A 32 0.85 11.30 6.61
C VAL A 32 2.04 11.98 5.95
N CYS A 33 3.07 12.28 6.74
CA CYS A 33 4.30 12.86 6.24
C CYS A 33 5.31 11.79 5.81
N SER A 34 6.38 12.22 5.14
CA SER A 34 7.52 11.35 4.81
C SER A 34 8.09 10.74 6.10
N GLY A 35 8.36 9.44 6.08
CA GLY A 35 8.86 8.68 7.23
C GLY A 35 7.82 8.28 8.26
N GLU A 36 6.60 8.80 8.19
CA GLU A 36 5.52 8.43 9.11
C GLU A 36 4.74 7.22 8.62
N SER A 37 4.15 6.51 9.58
CA SER A 37 3.30 5.34 9.37
C SER A 37 1.93 5.52 10.04
N LEU A 38 0.85 5.20 9.31
CA LEU A 38 -0.53 5.24 9.77
C LEU A 38 -1.15 3.86 9.70
N ALA A 39 -1.58 3.30 10.82
CA ALA A 39 -2.43 2.12 10.85
C ALA A 39 -3.89 2.50 10.67
N VAL A 40 -4.58 1.82 9.75
CA VAL A 40 -6.03 1.88 9.57
C VAL A 40 -6.61 0.57 10.10
N VAL A 41 -7.32 0.63 11.21
CA VAL A 41 -7.93 -0.55 11.84
C VAL A 41 -9.46 -0.50 11.74
N GLY A 42 -10.09 -1.65 11.92
CA GLY A 42 -11.54 -1.79 11.90
C GLY A 42 -11.96 -3.23 11.59
N ARG A 43 -13.24 -3.54 11.86
CA ARG A 43 -13.81 -4.86 11.56
C ARG A 43 -13.80 -5.14 10.06
N SER A 44 -13.98 -6.41 9.67
CA SER A 44 -14.25 -6.75 8.26
C SER A 44 -15.45 -5.96 7.76
N GLY A 45 -15.31 -5.34 6.56
CA GLY A 45 -16.34 -4.49 5.97
C GLY A 45 -16.37 -3.04 6.49
N SER A 46 -15.47 -2.61 7.37
CA SER A 46 -15.42 -1.21 7.89
C SER A 46 -14.94 -0.17 6.87
N GLY A 47 -14.53 -0.57 5.67
CA GLY A 47 -14.06 0.36 4.64
C GLY A 47 -12.54 0.49 4.51
N LYS A 48 -11.71 -0.32 5.19
CA LYS A 48 -10.24 -0.27 5.09
C LYS A 48 -9.75 -0.37 3.64
N SER A 49 -10.09 -1.44 2.94
CA SER A 49 -9.71 -1.63 1.53
C SER A 49 -10.35 -0.60 0.61
N THR A 50 -11.57 -0.11 0.93
CA THR A 50 -12.18 1.02 0.22
C THR A 50 -11.33 2.27 0.35
N LEU A 51 -10.88 2.60 1.56
CA LEU A 51 -9.99 3.74 1.79
C LEU A 51 -8.69 3.58 0.97
N LEU A 52 -7.99 2.45 1.07
CA LEU A 52 -6.77 2.22 0.31
C LEU A 52 -6.99 2.33 -1.21
N ASN A 53 -8.09 1.80 -1.74
CA ASN A 53 -8.44 1.90 -3.16
C ASN A 53 -8.70 3.35 -3.60
N LEU A 54 -9.27 4.17 -2.73
CA LEU A 54 -9.44 5.60 -2.98
C LEU A 54 -8.10 6.32 -2.97
N LEU A 55 -7.21 6.00 -2.00
CA LEU A 55 -5.90 6.62 -1.86
C LEU A 55 -4.94 6.32 -3.03
N CYS A 56 -5.15 5.22 -3.76
CA CYS A 56 -4.39 4.93 -4.98
C CYS A 56 -5.17 5.16 -6.29
N GLY A 57 -6.37 5.76 -6.22
CA GLY A 57 -7.18 6.08 -7.38
C GLY A 57 -7.71 4.87 -8.15
N LEU A 58 -7.86 3.71 -7.51
CA LEU A 58 -8.58 2.54 -8.05
C LEU A 58 -10.10 2.69 -7.91
N GLN A 59 -10.54 3.62 -7.06
CA GLN A 59 -11.93 4.00 -6.91
C GLN A 59 -12.05 5.53 -6.88
N THR A 60 -13.20 6.04 -7.29
CA THR A 60 -13.54 7.46 -7.23
C THR A 60 -14.19 7.79 -5.90
N LEU A 61 -13.82 8.92 -5.30
CA LEU A 61 -14.48 9.47 -4.12
C LEU A 61 -15.82 10.09 -4.51
N ASP A 62 -16.78 10.15 -3.58
CA ASP A 62 -18.07 10.79 -3.79
C ASP A 62 -18.03 12.27 -3.35
N ASP A 63 -17.22 12.59 -2.32
CA ASP A 63 -16.98 13.95 -1.85
C ASP A 63 -15.61 14.06 -1.17
N GLY A 64 -15.11 15.28 -1.00
CA GLY A 64 -13.83 15.58 -0.38
C GLY A 64 -12.68 15.67 -1.38
N ARG A 65 -11.46 15.54 -0.84
CA ARG A 65 -10.20 15.70 -1.61
C ARG A 65 -9.13 14.74 -1.11
N ILE A 66 -8.34 14.23 -2.04
CA ILE A 66 -7.11 13.47 -1.76
C ILE A 66 -5.96 14.18 -2.44
N ALA A 67 -4.87 14.43 -1.71
CA ALA A 67 -3.63 14.92 -2.28
C ALA A 67 -2.50 13.91 -1.99
N VAL A 68 -1.73 13.54 -3.02
CA VAL A 68 -0.58 12.62 -2.93
C VAL A 68 0.61 13.27 -3.62
N ALA A 69 1.71 13.41 -2.90
CA ALA A 69 2.96 13.99 -3.41
C ALA A 69 2.76 15.35 -4.12
N GLY A 70 1.85 16.18 -3.60
CA GLY A 70 1.52 17.50 -4.14
C GLY A 70 0.46 17.50 -5.25
N GLU A 71 0.07 16.36 -5.81
CA GLU A 71 -1.04 16.26 -6.74
C GLU A 71 -2.38 16.09 -6.02
N SER A 72 -3.40 16.87 -6.42
CA SER A 72 -4.70 16.89 -5.76
C SER A 72 -5.83 16.37 -6.67
N PHE A 73 -6.73 15.59 -6.07
CA PHE A 73 -7.85 14.91 -6.71
C PHE A 73 -9.14 15.16 -5.92
N ALA A 74 -10.22 15.48 -6.64
CA ALA A 74 -11.56 15.65 -6.11
C ALA A 74 -12.55 14.76 -6.88
N ALA A 75 -13.79 14.64 -6.39
CA ALA A 75 -14.84 13.80 -6.97
C ALA A 75 -15.11 14.06 -8.47
N THR A 76 -14.88 15.28 -8.95
CA THR A 76 -15.22 15.74 -10.31
C THR A 76 -13.98 16.23 -11.06
N GLY A 77 -12.96 15.39 -11.21
CA GLY A 77 -11.73 15.79 -11.92
C GLY A 77 -11.62 15.18 -13.32
N ALA A 78 -11.74 15.95 -14.39
CA ALA A 78 -11.43 15.48 -15.73
C ALA A 78 -9.94 15.12 -15.85
N GLY A 79 -9.60 13.97 -16.48
CA GLY A 79 -8.22 13.51 -16.65
C GLY A 79 -7.56 12.96 -15.39
N ALA A 80 -8.31 12.75 -14.30
CA ALA A 80 -7.80 12.19 -13.06
C ALA A 80 -7.17 10.80 -13.25
N GLU A 81 -7.75 9.98 -14.13
CA GLU A 81 -7.29 8.60 -14.35
C GLU A 81 -5.85 8.51 -14.84
N VAL A 82 -5.45 9.36 -15.79
CA VAL A 82 -4.07 9.39 -16.33
C VAL A 82 -3.08 9.80 -15.24
N ARG A 83 -3.43 10.80 -14.43
CA ARG A 83 -2.59 11.26 -13.31
C ARG A 83 -2.48 10.20 -12.21
N TRP A 84 -3.59 9.54 -11.86
CA TRP A 84 -3.57 8.41 -10.93
C TRP A 84 -2.72 7.24 -11.44
N ALA A 85 -2.81 6.91 -12.74
CA ALA A 85 -1.97 5.89 -13.34
C ALA A 85 -0.47 6.23 -13.24
N GLU A 86 -0.11 7.49 -13.42
CA GLU A 86 1.28 7.96 -13.26
C GLU A 86 1.74 7.89 -11.79
N LEU A 87 0.90 8.28 -10.83
CA LEU A 87 1.20 8.12 -9.41
C LEU A 87 1.37 6.65 -9.01
N ARG A 88 0.48 5.76 -9.45
CA ARG A 88 0.63 4.31 -9.22
C ARG A 88 1.88 3.75 -9.88
N ARG A 89 2.31 4.31 -10.99
CA ARG A 89 3.52 3.89 -11.69
C ARG A 89 4.78 4.26 -10.95
N ARG A 90 4.88 5.47 -10.37
CA ARG A 90 6.13 6.03 -9.85
C ARG A 90 6.16 6.35 -8.37
N THR A 91 5.03 6.62 -7.77
CA THR A 91 4.96 7.30 -6.46
C THR A 91 4.29 6.44 -5.40
N ILE A 92 3.25 5.67 -5.78
CA ILE A 92 2.46 4.87 -4.87
C ILE A 92 2.80 3.39 -5.05
N GLY A 93 3.40 2.78 -4.03
CA GLY A 93 3.55 1.34 -3.95
C GLY A 93 2.34 0.71 -3.26
N VAL A 94 1.84 -0.40 -3.77
CA VAL A 94 0.72 -1.12 -3.13
C VAL A 94 1.15 -2.54 -2.82
N VAL A 95 1.03 -2.93 -1.54
CA VAL A 95 1.22 -4.30 -1.06
C VAL A 95 -0.16 -4.85 -0.75
N PHE A 96 -0.57 -5.93 -1.42
CA PHE A 96 -1.86 -6.56 -1.23
C PHE A 96 -1.76 -7.76 -0.28
N GLN A 97 -2.90 -8.18 0.27
CA GLN A 97 -3.02 -9.40 1.06
C GLN A 97 -2.68 -10.63 0.20
N ASP A 98 -3.26 -10.72 -0.99
CA ASP A 98 -2.90 -11.74 -1.97
C ASP A 98 -1.68 -11.29 -2.76
N VAL A 99 -0.69 -12.16 -2.85
CA VAL A 99 0.57 -11.88 -3.54
C VAL A 99 0.30 -11.61 -5.03
N ASN A 100 0.62 -10.41 -5.48
CA ASN A 100 0.37 -9.95 -6.86
C ASN A 100 1.60 -10.07 -7.78
N LEU A 101 2.44 -11.07 -7.57
CA LEU A 101 3.54 -11.40 -8.47
C LEU A 101 3.01 -12.01 -9.77
N MET A 102 3.68 -11.68 -10.87
CA MET A 102 3.40 -12.31 -12.17
C MET A 102 3.91 -13.75 -12.18
N PRO A 103 3.04 -14.77 -12.32
CA PRO A 103 3.44 -16.17 -12.16
C PRO A 103 4.39 -16.65 -13.26
N ALA A 104 4.41 -16.00 -14.41
CA ALA A 104 5.28 -16.33 -15.55
C ALA A 104 6.69 -15.70 -15.46
N LEU A 105 6.97 -14.93 -14.41
CA LEU A 105 8.25 -14.27 -14.18
C LEU A 105 8.90 -14.82 -12.90
N SER A 106 10.25 -14.88 -12.87
CA SER A 106 10.99 -15.13 -11.64
C SER A 106 10.74 -14.02 -10.61
N LEU A 107 11.09 -14.24 -9.33
CA LEU A 107 10.99 -13.18 -8.32
C LEU A 107 11.80 -11.96 -8.75
N LEU A 108 13.01 -12.17 -9.24
CA LEU A 108 13.88 -11.09 -9.72
C LEU A 108 13.27 -10.35 -10.93
N ASP A 109 12.69 -11.07 -11.87
CA ASP A 109 12.09 -10.43 -13.06
C ASP A 109 10.81 -9.66 -12.72
N ASN A 110 10.05 -10.09 -11.70
CA ASN A 110 8.96 -9.29 -11.13
C ASN A 110 9.46 -7.95 -10.58
N VAL A 111 10.54 -7.98 -9.79
CA VAL A 111 11.16 -6.77 -9.24
C VAL A 111 11.71 -5.87 -10.35
N ARG A 112 12.43 -6.44 -11.33
CA ARG A 112 12.95 -5.70 -12.50
C ARG A 112 11.85 -5.02 -13.30
N LEU A 113 10.79 -5.76 -13.62
CA LEU A 113 9.66 -5.21 -14.36
C LEU A 113 9.07 -3.99 -13.64
N ARG A 114 8.88 -4.10 -12.33
CA ARG A 114 8.29 -3.02 -11.52
C ARG A 114 9.20 -1.81 -11.44
N SER A 115 10.52 -2.02 -11.22
CA SER A 115 11.54 -0.98 -11.21
C SER A 115 11.60 -0.26 -12.57
N HIS A 116 11.66 -1.03 -13.66
CA HIS A 116 11.68 -0.49 -15.03
C HIS A 116 10.43 0.34 -15.34
N LEU A 117 9.23 -0.14 -15.00
CA LEU A 117 7.98 0.60 -15.19
C LEU A 117 7.95 1.92 -14.40
N ALA A 118 8.60 1.98 -13.25
CA ALA A 118 8.73 3.19 -12.46
C ALA A 118 9.79 4.17 -13.02
N GLY A 119 10.63 3.71 -13.95
CA GLY A 119 11.74 4.48 -14.51
C GLY A 119 13.01 4.41 -13.67
N HIS A 120 13.13 3.40 -12.80
CA HIS A 120 14.30 3.11 -11.97
C HIS A 120 14.99 1.86 -12.50
N ASP A 121 15.82 2.00 -13.51
CA ASP A 121 16.60 0.90 -14.10
C ASP A 121 18.04 0.98 -13.55
N THR A 122 18.20 0.60 -12.28
CA THR A 122 19.44 0.84 -11.53
C THR A 122 20.37 -0.37 -11.45
N GLY A 123 19.90 -1.57 -11.85
CA GLY A 123 20.66 -2.83 -11.70
C GLY A 123 20.73 -3.34 -10.25
N GLY A 124 20.07 -2.64 -9.30
CA GLY A 124 20.05 -3.00 -7.87
C GLY A 124 18.86 -3.86 -7.45
N GLU A 125 18.11 -4.44 -8.39
CA GLU A 125 16.86 -5.15 -8.10
C GLU A 125 17.08 -6.42 -7.27
N ARG A 126 18.18 -7.13 -7.48
CA ARG A 126 18.56 -8.31 -6.68
C ARG A 126 18.85 -7.94 -5.22
N GLU A 127 19.46 -6.78 -4.98
CA GLU A 127 19.73 -6.28 -3.63
C GLU A 127 18.44 -6.10 -2.81
N TRP A 128 17.34 -5.70 -3.43
CA TRP A 128 16.05 -5.62 -2.74
C TRP A 128 15.57 -6.99 -2.26
N LEU A 129 15.72 -8.05 -3.06
CA LEU A 129 15.40 -9.41 -2.63
C LEU A 129 16.33 -9.89 -1.50
N GLU A 130 17.61 -9.54 -1.55
CA GLU A 130 18.58 -9.86 -0.49
C GLU A 130 18.21 -9.14 0.81
N ARG A 131 17.89 -7.86 0.77
CA ARG A 131 17.45 -7.05 1.93
C ARG A 131 16.16 -7.59 2.57
N LEU A 132 15.28 -8.18 1.78
CA LEU A 132 14.05 -8.83 2.24
C LEU A 132 14.25 -10.34 2.58
N GLY A 133 15.50 -10.84 2.57
CA GLY A 133 15.84 -12.20 2.96
C GLY A 133 15.35 -13.28 1.98
N VAL A 134 15.16 -12.94 0.70
CA VAL A 134 14.74 -13.86 -0.37
C VAL A 134 15.66 -13.81 -1.59
N GLY A 135 16.89 -13.36 -1.41
CA GLY A 135 17.90 -13.29 -2.47
C GLY A 135 18.29 -14.66 -3.04
N ALA A 136 18.29 -15.72 -2.21
CA ALA A 136 18.55 -17.08 -2.64
C ALA A 136 17.48 -17.65 -3.58
N GLU A 137 16.25 -17.15 -3.49
CA GLU A 137 15.10 -17.55 -4.29
C GLU A 137 14.88 -16.66 -5.52
N ALA A 138 15.75 -15.69 -5.78
CA ALA A 138 15.59 -14.66 -6.81
C ALA A 138 15.24 -15.22 -8.19
N ASP A 139 15.82 -16.37 -8.57
CA ASP A 139 15.63 -16.99 -9.87
C ASP A 139 14.47 -18.03 -9.89
N ARG A 140 13.75 -18.19 -8.75
CA ARG A 140 12.57 -19.05 -8.64
C ARG A 140 11.30 -18.31 -9.10
N TYR A 141 10.28 -19.09 -9.50
CA TYR A 141 8.95 -18.60 -9.84
C TYR A 141 8.05 -18.55 -8.59
N PRO A 142 6.99 -17.75 -8.58
CA PRO A 142 6.10 -17.61 -7.42
C PRO A 142 5.51 -18.93 -6.89
N ASP A 143 5.27 -19.91 -7.74
CA ASP A 143 4.76 -21.23 -7.39
C ASP A 143 5.83 -22.18 -6.79
N GLN A 144 7.10 -21.77 -6.78
CA GLN A 144 8.25 -22.55 -6.29
C GLN A 144 8.75 -22.07 -4.92
N VAL A 145 8.06 -21.10 -4.30
CA VAL A 145 8.45 -20.48 -3.03
C VAL A 145 7.31 -20.55 -2.02
N SER A 146 7.63 -20.40 -0.73
CA SER A 146 6.59 -20.31 0.31
C SER A 146 5.78 -19.01 0.19
N GLY A 147 4.57 -18.98 0.78
CA GLY A 147 3.74 -17.77 0.81
C GLY A 147 4.47 -16.57 1.43
N GLY A 148 5.22 -16.77 2.52
CA GLY A 148 6.02 -15.73 3.14
C GLY A 148 7.19 -15.25 2.27
N GLN A 149 7.86 -16.15 1.53
CA GLN A 149 8.89 -15.77 0.57
C GLN A 149 8.29 -14.95 -0.59
N ALA A 150 7.16 -15.38 -1.13
CA ALA A 150 6.44 -14.65 -2.17
C ALA A 150 5.99 -13.26 -1.68
N GLN A 151 5.51 -13.17 -0.43
CA GLN A 151 5.10 -11.88 0.15
C GLN A 151 6.30 -10.94 0.35
N ARG A 152 7.45 -11.45 0.85
CA ARG A 152 8.68 -10.65 0.94
C ARG A 152 9.17 -10.19 -0.44
N ALA A 153 9.05 -11.02 -1.47
CA ALA A 153 9.36 -10.62 -2.84
C ALA A 153 8.41 -9.54 -3.37
N ALA A 154 7.11 -9.61 -3.03
CA ALA A 154 6.14 -8.56 -3.38
C ALA A 154 6.48 -7.23 -2.65
N VAL A 155 6.91 -7.27 -1.41
CA VAL A 155 7.41 -6.10 -0.68
C VAL A 155 8.69 -5.56 -1.35
N ALA A 156 9.65 -6.41 -1.73
CA ALA A 156 10.85 -6.02 -2.47
C ALA A 156 10.51 -5.32 -3.79
N MET A 157 9.54 -5.86 -4.53
CA MET A 157 9.04 -5.28 -5.77
C MET A 157 8.49 -3.86 -5.57
N VAL A 158 7.80 -3.62 -4.46
CA VAL A 158 7.26 -2.29 -4.13
C VAL A 158 8.38 -1.31 -3.79
N PHE A 159 9.35 -1.70 -2.97
CA PHE A 159 10.45 -0.80 -2.61
C PHE A 159 11.41 -0.52 -3.77
N ALA A 160 11.58 -1.44 -4.71
CA ALA A 160 12.42 -1.25 -5.90
C ALA A 160 11.95 -0.11 -6.82
N MET A 161 10.68 0.31 -6.70
CA MET A 161 10.18 1.49 -7.40
C MET A 161 10.48 2.82 -6.68
N ALA A 162 11.15 2.80 -5.53
CA ALA A 162 11.42 3.97 -4.68
C ALA A 162 10.16 4.81 -4.38
N PRO A 163 9.09 4.25 -3.80
CA PRO A 163 7.83 4.93 -3.63
C PRO A 163 7.94 6.03 -2.57
N ALA A 164 7.20 7.14 -2.76
CA ALA A 164 7.01 8.13 -1.69
C ALA A 164 5.93 7.69 -0.68
N LEU A 165 4.95 6.90 -1.14
CA LEU A 165 3.84 6.39 -0.33
C LEU A 165 3.68 4.88 -0.56
N ILE A 166 3.60 4.12 0.52
CA ILE A 166 3.21 2.70 0.48
C ILE A 166 1.82 2.55 1.09
N LEU A 167 0.95 1.84 0.39
CA LEU A 167 -0.36 1.40 0.84
C LEU A 167 -0.31 -0.12 1.01
N ALA A 168 -0.48 -0.63 2.22
CA ALA A 168 -0.45 -2.06 2.51
C ALA A 168 -1.83 -2.52 3.02
N ASP A 169 -2.49 -3.41 2.29
CA ASP A 169 -3.79 -3.97 2.66
C ASP A 169 -3.60 -5.39 3.20
N GLU A 170 -3.70 -5.54 4.52
CA GLU A 170 -3.54 -6.83 5.24
C GLU A 170 -2.28 -7.62 4.78
N PRO A 171 -1.08 -7.02 4.74
CA PRO A 171 0.09 -7.58 4.06
C PRO A 171 0.58 -8.91 4.67
N THR A 172 0.07 -9.29 5.83
CA THR A 172 0.41 -10.51 6.56
C THR A 172 -0.79 -11.42 6.81
N GLY A 173 -1.98 -11.04 6.35
CA GLY A 173 -3.25 -11.67 6.74
C GLY A 173 -3.43 -13.13 6.26
N SER A 174 -2.64 -13.59 5.28
CA SER A 174 -2.67 -14.98 4.77
C SER A 174 -1.55 -15.86 5.31
N LEU A 175 -0.70 -15.33 6.22
CA LEU A 175 0.50 -15.99 6.71
C LEU A 175 0.31 -16.54 8.13
N ASP A 176 1.08 -17.56 8.49
CA ASP A 176 1.21 -17.98 9.88
C ASP A 176 1.91 -16.88 10.71
N ARG A 177 1.76 -16.93 12.03
CA ARG A 177 2.22 -15.87 12.94
C ARG A 177 3.71 -15.56 12.81
N HIS A 178 4.56 -16.59 12.77
CA HIS A 178 6.00 -16.39 12.69
C HIS A 178 6.41 -15.71 11.37
N THR A 179 5.88 -16.21 10.27
CA THR A 179 6.12 -15.64 8.93
C THR A 179 5.55 -14.21 8.80
N ALA A 180 4.40 -13.95 9.43
CA ALA A 180 3.78 -12.62 9.47
C ALA A 180 4.68 -11.59 10.18
N ASP A 181 5.28 -11.97 11.31
CA ASP A 181 6.19 -11.12 12.05
C ASP A 181 7.45 -10.82 11.24
N GLU A 182 8.03 -11.82 10.55
CA GLU A 182 9.19 -11.61 9.65
C GLU A 182 8.88 -10.63 8.51
N VAL A 183 7.74 -10.78 7.86
CA VAL A 183 7.32 -9.88 6.76
C VAL A 183 7.10 -8.47 7.27
N ALA A 184 6.46 -8.33 8.45
CA ALA A 184 6.23 -7.05 9.09
C ALA A 184 7.56 -6.37 9.46
N ASP A 185 8.52 -7.11 10.05
CA ASP A 185 9.84 -6.59 10.39
C ASP A 185 10.58 -6.06 9.15
N CYS A 186 10.54 -6.80 8.04
CA CYS A 186 11.11 -6.38 6.78
C CYS A 186 10.44 -5.09 6.28
N LEU A 187 9.11 -5.03 6.26
CA LEU A 187 8.34 -3.88 5.78
C LEU A 187 8.70 -2.60 6.56
N PHE A 188 8.64 -2.65 7.91
CA PHE A 188 8.92 -1.49 8.75
C PHE A 188 10.41 -1.09 8.71
N THR A 189 11.33 -2.06 8.72
CA THR A 189 12.76 -1.77 8.63
C THR A 189 13.10 -1.01 7.34
N VAL A 190 12.59 -1.48 6.20
CA VAL A 190 12.87 -0.82 4.92
C VAL A 190 12.12 0.51 4.81
N GLN A 191 10.89 0.61 5.33
CA GLN A 191 10.13 1.86 5.39
C GLN A 191 10.92 2.95 6.15
N GLN A 192 11.45 2.62 7.33
CA GLN A 192 12.27 3.54 8.12
C GLN A 192 13.57 3.94 7.41
N GLN A 193 14.25 2.99 6.76
CA GLN A 193 15.49 3.26 6.02
C GLN A 193 15.29 4.15 4.80
N THR A 194 14.17 3.99 4.09
CA THR A 194 13.84 4.76 2.88
C THR A 194 13.16 6.08 3.20
N GLY A 195 12.54 6.21 4.37
CA GLY A 195 11.79 7.38 4.78
C GLY A 195 10.49 7.59 3.99
N CYS A 196 9.97 6.56 3.32
CA CYS A 196 8.67 6.65 2.64
C CYS A 196 7.52 6.70 3.67
N ALA A 197 6.39 7.31 3.29
CA ALA A 197 5.16 7.25 4.06
C ALA A 197 4.51 5.86 3.95
N LEU A 198 3.90 5.37 5.03
CA LEU A 198 3.19 4.08 5.05
C LEU A 198 1.76 4.26 5.55
N VAL A 199 0.78 3.73 4.81
CA VAL A 199 -0.60 3.50 5.31
C VAL A 199 -0.85 2.00 5.32
N LEU A 200 -1.07 1.44 6.49
CA LEU A 200 -1.25 0.01 6.72
C LEU A 200 -2.67 -0.27 7.18
N ALA A 201 -3.48 -0.94 6.36
CA ALA A 201 -4.76 -1.48 6.76
C ALA A 201 -4.57 -2.87 7.38
N THR A 202 -5.05 -3.05 8.59
CA THR A 202 -4.98 -4.34 9.27
C THR A 202 -6.06 -4.50 10.33
N HIS A 203 -6.41 -5.75 10.65
CA HIS A 203 -7.21 -6.11 11.82
C HIS A 203 -6.33 -6.58 12.99
N ASP A 204 -5.02 -6.78 12.76
CA ASP A 204 -4.05 -7.14 13.79
C ASP A 204 -3.63 -5.88 14.57
N ARG A 205 -4.02 -5.85 15.87
CA ARG A 205 -3.71 -4.70 16.74
C ARG A 205 -2.23 -4.63 17.13
N GLU A 206 -1.53 -5.75 17.16
CA GLU A 206 -0.10 -5.76 17.45
C GLU A 206 0.69 -5.15 16.29
N LEU A 207 0.36 -5.56 15.07
CA LEU A 207 0.91 -4.96 13.87
C LEU A 207 0.58 -3.46 13.78
N ALA A 208 -0.66 -3.07 14.07
CA ALA A 208 -1.09 -1.68 14.09
C ALA A 208 -0.35 -0.82 15.13
N SER A 209 0.01 -1.41 16.30
CA SER A 209 0.74 -0.69 17.36
C SER A 209 2.18 -0.31 16.98
N ARG A 210 2.71 -0.84 15.88
CA ARG A 210 4.03 -0.51 15.34
C ARG A 210 4.04 0.78 14.52
N CYS A 211 2.85 1.27 14.12
CA CYS A 211 2.72 2.53 13.38
C CYS A 211 2.72 3.73 14.33
N ASP A 212 3.14 4.90 13.80
CA ASP A 212 3.20 6.17 14.55
C ASP A 212 1.80 6.69 14.88
N HIS A 213 0.83 6.44 13.99
CA HIS A 213 -0.55 6.93 14.09
C HIS A 213 -1.54 5.79 13.90
N LEU A 214 -2.73 5.94 14.50
CA LEU A 214 -3.83 4.99 14.42
C LEU A 214 -5.13 5.69 13.99
N LEU A 215 -5.78 5.13 12.98
CA LEU A 215 -7.14 5.49 12.55
C LEU A 215 -8.07 4.28 12.74
N ASP A 216 -9.08 4.40 13.61
CA ASP A 216 -10.07 3.35 13.82
C ASP A 216 -11.36 3.68 13.05
N LEU A 217 -11.61 2.94 11.96
CA LEU A 217 -12.83 3.09 11.15
C LEU A 217 -14.08 2.50 11.80
N SER A 218 -13.97 1.82 12.95
CA SER A 218 -15.14 1.31 13.68
C SER A 218 -15.93 2.42 14.37
N THR A 219 -15.33 3.59 14.55
CA THR A 219 -15.90 4.75 15.27
C THR A 219 -16.38 5.86 14.33
N THR A 220 -16.23 5.71 13.02
CA THR A 220 -16.43 6.78 12.02
C THR A 220 -17.77 6.66 11.26
N VAL A 221 -18.70 5.79 11.70
CA VAL A 221 -20.04 5.61 11.10
C VAL A 221 -21.13 5.99 12.09
#